data_7e03a99eefa40c61d406d937786d7ff6
#
_entry.id   7e03a99eefa40c61d406d937786d7ff6
#
_cell.length_a   1.000
_cell.length_b   1.000
_cell.length_c   1.000
_cell.angle_alpha   90.00
_cell.angle_beta   90.00
_cell.angle_gamma   90.00
#
_symmetry.space_group_name_H-M   'P 1'
#
loop_
_entity.id
_entity.type
_entity.pdbx_description
1 polymer ?
#
loop_
_entity_poly.entity_id
_entity_poly.type
_entity_poly.pdbx_seq_one_letter_code
_entity_poly.pdbx_strand_id
1 'polypeptide(L)'
;MFSMKKITLSLCICIASFFGGLLAASNISEATIHSEKIILGSGCFWGAEKGYESLPGVIDAVSGYADGKGVRASYREITKLKNKFNVNNHAEVVEVTYNKNLISTEELLMHYFESHDPTQLNRQGNDIGTQYRSIILYSTQEQKQVVDSLMQTYQTLLSAAGYGSIVTSVKPIENFYKAEKYHQDYIAKNPNGYCPDHSTGIRFDKRNTLEILDNSKLLFGKHIVVIEAEGYCPYCEKFKAEVVKNYFGNIPLVFRLASQLQDLEIKSPTWATPTILFIED
;
A
#
# COMPACT_ATOMS: atom_id res chain seq x y z
N MET A 1 48.35 -38.76 -59.27
CA MET A 1 49.46 -37.81 -59.27
C MET A 1 48.88 -36.45 -58.77
N PHE A 2 48.81 -36.30 -57.45
CA PHE A 2 48.29 -35.06 -56.82
C PHE A 2 49.33 -34.57 -55.81
N SER A 3 49.79 -33.36 -56.08
CA SER A 3 50.82 -32.62 -55.33
C SER A 3 50.31 -32.13 -54.00
N MET A 4 50.93 -32.53 -52.90
CA MET A 4 50.72 -31.97 -51.55
C MET A 4 51.48 -30.67 -51.41
N LYS A 5 50.73 -29.56 -51.19
CA LYS A 5 51.32 -28.28 -50.79
C LYS A 5 51.41 -28.22 -49.25
N LYS A 6 52.64 -28.03 -48.80
CA LYS A 6 52.93 -27.74 -47.35
C LYS A 6 52.47 -26.41 -46.96
N ILE A 7 51.67 -26.28 -45.84
CA ILE A 7 51.30 -25.04 -45.19
C ILE A 7 52.26 -24.86 -44.01
N THR A 8 53.08 -23.83 -44.09
CA THR A 8 53.92 -23.36 -42.99
C THR A 8 53.09 -22.51 -42.02
N LEU A 9 53.04 -22.96 -40.75
CA LEU A 9 52.42 -22.26 -39.63
C LEU A 9 53.36 -21.13 -39.17
N SER A 10 52.98 -19.88 -39.39
CA SER A 10 53.68 -18.70 -38.87
C SER A 10 53.10 -18.34 -37.48
N LEU A 11 53.95 -18.46 -36.46
CA LEU A 11 53.61 -18.13 -35.07
C LEU A 11 53.77 -16.60 -34.87
N CYS A 12 52.64 -15.87 -34.87
CA CYS A 12 52.64 -14.46 -34.45
C CYS A 12 52.49 -14.39 -32.94
N ILE A 13 53.58 -14.00 -32.27
CA ILE A 13 53.57 -13.64 -30.85
C ILE A 13 53.06 -12.21 -30.77
N CYS A 14 51.81 -12.02 -30.39
CA CYS A 14 51.26 -10.73 -29.99
C CYS A 14 51.57 -10.49 -28.51
N ILE A 15 52.47 -9.53 -28.26
CA ILE A 15 52.72 -8.96 -26.94
C ILE A 15 51.47 -8.15 -26.56
N ALA A 16 50.64 -8.69 -25.69
CA ALA A 16 49.53 -7.94 -25.11
C ALA A 16 50.05 -7.01 -24.01
N SER A 17 50.10 -5.69 -24.34
CA SER A 17 50.32 -4.64 -23.36
C SER A 17 49.17 -4.63 -22.38
N PHE A 18 49.44 -4.88 -21.10
CA PHE A 18 48.51 -4.71 -20.00
C PHE A 18 48.21 -3.22 -19.81
N PHE A 19 47.13 -2.75 -20.40
CA PHE A 19 46.47 -1.52 -19.94
C PHE A 19 45.55 -1.93 -18.79
N GLY A 20 45.98 -1.58 -17.59
CA GLY A 20 45.16 -1.65 -16.39
C GLY A 20 43.98 -0.70 -16.47
N GLY A 21 42.88 -1.15 -17.05
CA GLY A 21 41.60 -0.47 -16.95
C GLY A 21 41.08 -0.66 -15.53
N LEU A 22 41.11 0.42 -14.76
CA LEU A 22 40.41 0.52 -13.47
C LEU A 22 38.92 0.39 -13.78
N LEU A 23 38.36 -0.82 -13.61
CA LEU A 23 36.92 -1.03 -13.58
C LEU A 23 36.40 -0.29 -12.34
N ALA A 24 35.94 0.94 -12.54
CA ALA A 24 35.09 1.58 -11.57
C ALA A 24 33.86 0.67 -11.40
N ALA A 25 33.86 -0.11 -10.33
CA ALA A 25 32.64 -0.77 -9.86
C ALA A 25 31.65 0.37 -9.57
N SER A 26 30.72 0.59 -10.49
CA SER A 26 29.54 1.36 -10.20
C SER A 26 28.85 0.64 -9.07
N ASN A 27 28.95 1.18 -7.85
CA ASN A 27 28.10 0.80 -6.73
C ASN A 27 26.67 1.12 -7.17
N ILE A 28 25.99 0.11 -7.73
CA ILE A 28 24.53 0.12 -7.83
C ILE A 28 24.11 0.06 -6.37
N SER A 29 23.79 1.21 -5.80
CA SER A 29 23.13 1.32 -4.51
C SER A 29 21.85 0.51 -4.65
N GLU A 30 21.76 -0.64 -3.98
CA GLU A 30 20.49 -1.35 -3.83
C GLU A 30 19.50 -0.34 -3.28
N ALA A 31 18.44 -0.10 -4.03
CA ALA A 31 17.36 0.75 -3.60
C ALA A 31 16.80 0.15 -2.31
N THR A 32 17.06 0.80 -1.21
CA THR A 32 16.48 0.41 0.07
C THR A 32 14.97 0.61 -0.07
N ILE A 33 14.23 -0.50 -0.19
CA ILE A 33 12.76 -0.47 -0.15
C ILE A 33 12.39 0.00 1.24
N HIS A 34 11.90 1.24 1.36
CA HIS A 34 11.36 1.76 2.61
C HIS A 34 9.99 1.14 2.86
N SER A 35 9.98 -0.12 3.30
CA SER A 35 8.75 -0.82 3.64
C SER A 35 8.38 -0.58 5.10
N GLU A 36 7.10 -0.33 5.33
CA GLU A 36 6.50 -0.29 6.65
C GLU A 36 5.38 -1.33 6.77
N LYS A 37 5.00 -1.61 8.01
CA LYS A 37 3.90 -2.49 8.35
C LYS A 37 2.87 -1.78 9.22
N ILE A 38 1.61 -2.09 8.99
CA ILE A 38 0.47 -1.69 9.82
C ILE A 38 -0.52 -2.86 9.84
N ILE A 39 -1.28 -3.02 10.92
CA ILE A 39 -2.28 -4.07 11.03
C ILE A 39 -3.67 -3.43 11.12
N LEU A 40 -4.58 -3.85 10.26
CA LEU A 40 -5.87 -3.22 10.03
C LEU A 40 -7.00 -4.26 10.13
N GLY A 41 -7.99 -4.00 10.99
CA GLY A 41 -9.19 -4.82 11.12
C GLY A 41 -10.44 -3.98 10.78
N SER A 42 -11.22 -4.45 9.82
CA SER A 42 -12.39 -3.77 9.26
C SER A 42 -13.56 -4.73 9.01
N GLY A 43 -13.74 -5.73 9.89
CA GLY A 43 -14.72 -6.80 9.72
C GLY A 43 -14.07 -8.08 9.19
N CYS A 44 -14.74 -8.79 8.27
CA CYS A 44 -14.21 -10.00 7.64
C CYS A 44 -12.92 -9.71 6.88
N PHE A 45 -11.83 -10.40 7.23
CA PHE A 45 -10.51 -10.17 6.65
C PHE A 45 -10.36 -10.59 5.18
N TRP A 46 -11.25 -11.42 4.63
CA TRP A 46 -11.17 -11.87 3.22
C TRP A 46 -11.31 -10.72 2.22
N GLY A 47 -12.31 -9.86 2.44
CA GLY A 47 -12.52 -8.67 1.62
C GLY A 47 -11.45 -7.61 1.85
N ALA A 48 -11.03 -7.44 3.11
CA ALA A 48 -10.00 -6.51 3.49
C ALA A 48 -8.63 -6.87 2.85
N GLU A 49 -8.19 -8.14 2.93
CA GLU A 49 -6.96 -8.63 2.30
C GLU A 49 -6.95 -8.31 0.80
N LYS A 50 -8.00 -8.71 0.07
CA LYS A 50 -8.14 -8.39 -1.36
C LYS A 50 -8.11 -6.88 -1.65
N GLY A 51 -8.76 -6.09 -0.81
CA GLY A 51 -8.78 -4.63 -0.94
C GLY A 51 -7.37 -4.06 -0.88
N TYR A 52 -6.59 -4.42 0.14
CA TYR A 52 -5.22 -3.95 0.30
C TYR A 52 -4.28 -4.47 -0.78
N GLU A 53 -4.38 -5.74 -1.18
CA GLU A 53 -3.58 -6.31 -2.28
C GLU A 53 -3.78 -5.57 -3.61
N SER A 54 -4.93 -4.96 -3.80
CA SER A 54 -5.25 -4.21 -5.02
C SER A 54 -4.60 -2.83 -5.07
N LEU A 55 -4.11 -2.31 -3.93
CA LEU A 55 -3.52 -0.97 -3.85
C LEU A 55 -2.10 -0.95 -4.41
N PRO A 56 -1.80 -0.08 -5.38
CA PRO A 56 -0.43 0.12 -5.84
C PRO A 56 0.47 0.56 -4.68
N GLY A 57 1.62 -0.09 -4.53
CA GLY A 57 2.53 0.20 -3.42
C GLY A 57 2.37 -0.73 -2.20
N VAL A 58 1.29 -1.49 -2.10
CA VAL A 58 1.20 -2.60 -1.15
C VAL A 58 2.07 -3.75 -1.67
N ILE A 59 2.98 -4.21 -0.82
CA ILE A 59 3.93 -5.30 -1.12
C ILE A 59 3.30 -6.65 -0.79
N ASP A 60 2.61 -6.72 0.37
CA ASP A 60 2.00 -7.95 0.89
C ASP A 60 0.84 -7.59 1.83
N ALA A 61 -0.20 -8.40 1.83
CA ALA A 61 -1.32 -8.31 2.75
C ALA A 61 -1.62 -9.72 3.27
N VAL A 62 -1.58 -9.89 4.59
CA VAL A 62 -1.66 -11.20 5.23
C VAL A 62 -2.82 -11.22 6.22
N SER A 63 -3.83 -12.03 5.96
CA SER A 63 -4.93 -12.29 6.90
C SER A 63 -4.43 -12.92 8.19
N GLY A 64 -4.92 -12.43 9.33
CA GLY A 64 -4.47 -12.89 10.64
C GLY A 64 -5.39 -12.51 11.80
N TYR A 65 -4.88 -12.72 13.00
CA TYR A 65 -5.56 -12.46 14.27
C TYR A 65 -4.67 -11.60 15.15
N ALA A 66 -5.22 -10.56 15.79
CA ALA A 66 -4.46 -9.68 16.67
C ALA A 66 -5.29 -9.09 17.81
N ASP A 67 -4.65 -8.40 18.73
CA ASP A 67 -5.24 -7.66 19.86
C ASP A 67 -6.09 -8.52 20.82
N GLY A 68 -5.80 -9.82 20.92
CA GLY A 68 -6.48 -10.70 21.87
C GLY A 68 -5.60 -11.11 23.03
N LYS A 69 -6.21 -11.41 24.18
CA LYS A 69 -5.54 -11.88 25.40
C LYS A 69 -6.24 -13.12 25.95
N GLY A 70 -5.45 -14.15 26.28
CA GLY A 70 -6.00 -15.37 26.89
C GLY A 70 -6.90 -16.23 25.98
N VAL A 71 -7.04 -15.88 24.72
CA VAL A 71 -7.75 -16.64 23.69
C VAL A 71 -6.73 -17.13 22.68
N ARG A 72 -6.78 -18.42 22.32
CA ARG A 72 -5.90 -18.94 21.27
C ARG A 72 -6.24 -18.31 19.93
N ALA A 73 -5.26 -17.78 19.23
CA ALA A 73 -5.41 -17.20 17.91
C ALA A 73 -5.57 -18.32 16.86
N SER A 74 -6.80 -18.70 16.58
CA SER A 74 -7.20 -19.57 15.47
C SER A 74 -8.67 -19.33 15.16
N TYR A 75 -9.08 -19.53 13.90
CA TYR A 75 -10.47 -19.32 13.48
C TYR A 75 -11.46 -20.05 14.38
N ARG A 76 -11.18 -21.34 14.65
CA ARG A 76 -12.02 -22.18 15.52
C ARG A 76 -12.21 -21.61 16.93
N GLU A 77 -11.19 -20.94 17.49
CA GLU A 77 -11.28 -20.40 18.85
C GLU A 77 -11.97 -19.04 18.86
N ILE A 78 -11.59 -18.12 17.97
CA ILE A 78 -12.14 -16.76 17.97
C ILE A 78 -13.62 -16.73 17.60
N THR A 79 -14.10 -17.71 16.83
CA THR A 79 -15.50 -17.81 16.39
C THR A 79 -16.40 -18.58 17.36
N LYS A 80 -15.86 -19.15 18.46
CA LYS A 80 -16.69 -19.79 19.47
C LYS A 80 -17.71 -18.82 20.06
N LEU A 81 -18.94 -19.30 20.27
CA LEU A 81 -20.03 -18.48 20.80
C LEU A 81 -19.66 -17.76 22.11
N LYS A 82 -18.90 -18.42 23.01
CA LYS A 82 -18.41 -17.83 24.26
C LYS A 82 -17.45 -16.63 24.04
N ASN A 83 -16.82 -16.56 22.87
CA ASN A 83 -15.87 -15.50 22.51
C ASN A 83 -16.52 -14.37 21.69
N LYS A 84 -17.77 -14.54 21.24
CA LYS A 84 -18.47 -13.59 20.37
C LYS A 84 -18.46 -12.14 20.91
N PHE A 85 -18.60 -11.97 22.21
CA PHE A 85 -18.60 -10.67 22.89
C PHE A 85 -17.49 -10.54 23.95
N ASN A 86 -16.51 -11.44 23.90
CA ASN A 86 -15.36 -11.40 24.80
C ASN A 86 -14.42 -10.28 24.37
N VAL A 87 -14.20 -9.29 25.24
CA VAL A 87 -13.28 -8.15 24.99
C VAL A 87 -11.81 -8.57 24.82
N ASN A 88 -11.45 -9.75 25.28
CA ASN A 88 -10.12 -10.34 25.11
C ASN A 88 -10.00 -11.23 23.86
N ASN A 89 -11.04 -11.30 23.02
CA ASN A 89 -10.97 -12.04 21.78
C ASN A 89 -10.06 -11.34 20.77
N HIS A 90 -9.39 -12.12 19.94
CA HIS A 90 -8.65 -11.55 18.80
C HIS A 90 -9.61 -10.97 17.75
N ALA A 91 -9.19 -9.88 17.12
CA ALA A 91 -9.83 -9.40 15.90
C ALA A 91 -9.30 -10.16 14.68
N GLU A 92 -10.17 -10.32 13.67
CA GLU A 92 -9.76 -10.59 12.31
C GLU A 92 -9.10 -9.33 11.75
N VAL A 93 -7.88 -9.44 11.27
CA VAL A 93 -7.07 -8.32 10.80
C VAL A 93 -6.26 -8.71 9.57
N VAL A 94 -5.75 -7.70 8.88
CA VAL A 94 -4.77 -7.87 7.80
C VAL A 94 -3.49 -7.13 8.19
N GLU A 95 -2.35 -7.83 8.21
CA GLU A 95 -1.04 -7.20 8.26
C GLU A 95 -0.69 -6.72 6.86
N VAL A 96 -0.60 -5.42 6.67
CA VAL A 96 -0.27 -4.78 5.40
C VAL A 96 1.18 -4.32 5.42
N THR A 97 1.99 -4.85 4.51
CA THR A 97 3.36 -4.39 4.23
C THR A 97 3.32 -3.53 2.98
N TYR A 98 3.79 -2.29 3.05
CA TYR A 98 3.72 -1.35 1.95
C TYR A 98 5.00 -0.56 1.75
N ASN A 99 5.26 -0.12 0.53
CA ASN A 99 6.39 0.73 0.16
C ASN A 99 5.98 2.19 0.26
N LYS A 100 6.53 2.91 1.25
CA LYS A 100 6.24 4.35 1.49
C LYS A 100 6.58 5.26 0.31
N ASN A 101 7.41 4.82 -0.58
CA ASN A 101 7.73 5.59 -1.80
C ASN A 101 6.63 5.48 -2.88
N LEU A 102 5.69 4.53 -2.74
CA LEU A 102 4.64 4.26 -3.73
C LEU A 102 3.23 4.52 -3.21
N ILE A 103 3.01 4.31 -1.91
CA ILE A 103 1.75 4.61 -1.24
C ILE A 103 2.06 5.19 0.14
N SER A 104 1.50 6.33 0.46
CA SER A 104 1.66 6.94 1.78
C SER A 104 0.81 6.19 2.83
N THR A 105 1.20 6.32 4.10
CA THR A 105 0.39 5.83 5.22
C THR A 105 -1.00 6.47 5.21
N GLU A 106 -1.09 7.72 4.80
CA GLU A 106 -2.34 8.47 4.68
C GLU A 106 -3.27 7.84 3.64
N GLU A 107 -2.80 7.60 2.41
CA GLU A 107 -3.59 6.96 1.34
C GLU A 107 -4.07 5.56 1.74
N LEU A 108 -3.20 4.77 2.37
CA LEU A 108 -3.57 3.44 2.88
C LEU A 108 -4.68 3.53 3.94
N LEU A 109 -4.58 4.46 4.87
CA LEU A 109 -5.57 4.65 5.93
C LEU A 109 -6.87 5.31 5.43
N MET A 110 -6.81 6.17 4.42
CA MET A 110 -8.02 6.66 3.74
C MET A 110 -8.80 5.48 3.16
N HIS A 111 -8.13 4.56 2.45
CA HIS A 111 -8.77 3.33 1.97
C HIS A 111 -9.38 2.51 3.11
N TYR A 112 -8.67 2.37 4.23
CA TYR A 112 -9.20 1.67 5.42
C TYR A 112 -10.53 2.27 5.89
N PHE A 113 -10.60 3.59 6.14
CA PHE A 113 -11.82 4.24 6.61
C PHE A 113 -12.95 4.20 5.59
N GLU A 114 -12.63 4.28 4.31
CA GLU A 114 -13.60 4.26 3.22
C GLU A 114 -14.15 2.87 2.89
N SER A 115 -13.47 1.80 3.31
CA SER A 115 -13.81 0.42 2.96
C SER A 115 -14.79 -0.26 3.91
N HIS A 116 -15.12 0.37 5.06
CA HIS A 116 -16.02 -0.20 6.05
C HIS A 116 -16.78 0.89 6.81
N ASP A 117 -17.68 0.50 7.71
CA ASP A 117 -18.36 1.44 8.61
C ASP A 117 -17.66 1.47 9.99
N PRO A 118 -16.80 2.48 10.25
CA PRO A 118 -16.06 2.56 11.51
C PRO A 118 -16.93 2.97 12.72
N THR A 119 -18.23 3.19 12.53
CA THR A 119 -19.17 3.53 13.62
C THR A 119 -19.84 2.30 14.23
N GLN A 120 -19.63 1.10 13.65
CA GLN A 120 -20.25 -0.15 14.12
C GLN A 120 -19.38 -0.84 15.19
N LEU A 121 -19.87 -0.81 16.42
CA LEU A 121 -19.16 -1.44 17.54
C LEU A 121 -19.24 -2.96 17.48
N ASN A 122 -18.08 -3.63 17.43
CA ASN A 122 -17.95 -5.08 17.45
C ASN A 122 -18.78 -5.81 16.36
N ARG A 123 -18.87 -5.20 15.20
CA ARG A 123 -19.55 -5.78 14.03
C ARG A 123 -19.20 -5.04 12.75
N GLN A 124 -19.47 -5.69 11.61
CA GLN A 124 -19.61 -5.04 10.30
C GLN A 124 -20.80 -5.69 9.57
N GLY A 125 -21.86 -4.92 9.38
CA GLY A 125 -23.08 -5.42 8.75
C GLY A 125 -23.64 -6.65 9.49
N ASN A 126 -23.71 -7.79 8.82
CA ASN A 126 -24.21 -9.04 9.39
C ASN A 126 -23.16 -9.83 10.19
N ASP A 127 -21.89 -9.46 10.07
CA ASP A 127 -20.80 -10.07 10.81
C ASP A 127 -20.76 -9.49 12.23
N ILE A 128 -21.32 -10.21 13.21
CA ILE A 128 -21.51 -9.73 14.58
C ILE A 128 -20.61 -10.50 15.54
N GLY A 129 -19.69 -9.76 16.20
CA GLY A 129 -18.78 -10.28 17.21
C GLY A 129 -17.54 -9.42 17.35
N THR A 130 -16.85 -9.53 18.49
CA THR A 130 -15.63 -8.75 18.78
C THR A 130 -14.49 -9.02 17.80
N GLN A 131 -14.50 -10.16 17.11
CA GLN A 131 -13.55 -10.48 16.06
C GLN A 131 -13.69 -9.57 14.83
N TYR A 132 -14.84 -8.95 14.62
CA TYR A 132 -15.12 -8.07 13.48
C TYR A 132 -15.03 -6.58 13.82
N ARG A 133 -14.43 -6.25 14.97
CA ARG A 133 -14.28 -4.85 15.39
C ARG A 133 -13.36 -4.06 14.46
N SER A 134 -13.70 -2.78 14.30
CA SER A 134 -12.82 -1.82 13.65
C SER A 134 -11.60 -1.52 14.54
N ILE A 135 -10.39 -1.76 14.01
CA ILE A 135 -9.14 -1.60 14.77
C ILE A 135 -7.96 -1.25 13.86
N ILE A 136 -7.09 -0.36 14.33
CA ILE A 136 -5.80 -0.03 13.74
C ILE A 136 -4.71 -0.32 14.77
N LEU A 137 -3.74 -1.15 14.38
CA LEU A 137 -2.55 -1.42 15.18
C LEU A 137 -1.33 -0.84 14.46
N TYR A 138 -0.77 0.20 15.02
CA TYR A 138 0.35 0.94 14.43
C TYR A 138 1.71 0.41 14.90
N SER A 139 2.73 0.54 14.06
CA SER A 139 4.12 0.18 14.37
C SER A 139 4.98 1.39 14.72
N THR A 140 4.61 2.60 14.28
CA THR A 140 5.39 3.83 14.53
C THR A 140 4.52 4.97 15.03
N GLN A 141 5.14 5.96 15.68
CA GLN A 141 4.42 7.16 16.14
C GLN A 141 3.94 8.02 14.96
N GLU A 142 4.66 8.02 13.86
CA GLU A 142 4.26 8.71 12.63
C GLU A 142 2.95 8.13 12.10
N GLN A 143 2.81 6.80 12.05
CA GLN A 143 1.54 6.14 11.69
C GLN A 143 0.42 6.58 12.63
N LYS A 144 0.67 6.61 13.96
CA LYS A 144 -0.34 7.05 14.93
C LYS A 144 -0.81 8.48 14.68
N GLN A 145 0.11 9.40 14.39
CA GLN A 145 -0.25 10.81 14.09
C GLN A 145 -1.16 10.91 12.85
N VAL A 146 -0.84 10.14 11.79
CA VAL A 146 -1.67 10.08 10.58
C VAL A 146 -3.06 9.51 10.90
N VAL A 147 -3.13 8.43 11.69
CA VAL A 147 -4.41 7.85 12.14
C VAL A 147 -5.25 8.89 12.88
N ASP A 148 -4.67 9.58 13.86
CA ASP A 148 -5.40 10.56 14.68
C ASP A 148 -5.97 11.69 13.82
N SER A 149 -5.20 12.22 12.87
CA SER A 149 -5.62 13.26 11.94
C SER A 149 -6.75 12.80 11.02
N LEU A 150 -6.61 11.61 10.41
CA LEU A 150 -7.62 11.08 9.50
C LEU A 150 -8.91 10.70 10.24
N MET A 151 -8.83 10.17 11.45
CA MET A 151 -10.01 9.90 12.28
C MET A 151 -10.81 11.17 12.53
N GLN A 152 -10.15 12.27 12.87
CA GLN A 152 -10.82 13.54 13.12
C GLN A 152 -11.52 14.06 11.85
N THR A 153 -10.82 14.00 10.70
CA THR A 153 -11.36 14.42 9.41
C THR A 153 -12.55 13.55 9.01
N TYR A 154 -12.40 12.23 9.09
CA TYR A 154 -13.45 11.29 8.68
C TYR A 154 -14.67 11.36 9.62
N GLN A 155 -14.45 11.58 10.92
CA GLN A 155 -15.54 11.81 11.87
C GLN A 155 -16.39 13.02 11.47
N THR A 156 -15.76 14.11 11.01
CA THR A 156 -16.47 15.29 10.55
C THR A 156 -17.35 14.97 9.34
N LEU A 157 -16.81 14.21 8.37
CA LEU A 157 -17.56 13.79 7.18
C LEU A 157 -18.72 12.86 7.53
N LEU A 158 -18.49 11.88 8.39
CA LEU A 158 -19.51 10.94 8.87
C LEU A 158 -20.64 11.68 9.61
N SER A 159 -20.29 12.60 10.50
CA SER A 159 -21.28 13.39 11.26
C SER A 159 -22.14 14.27 10.34
N ALA A 160 -21.54 14.88 9.32
CA ALA A 160 -22.27 15.64 8.31
C ALA A 160 -23.24 14.77 7.49
N ALA A 161 -22.93 13.50 7.34
CA ALA A 161 -23.78 12.50 6.65
C ALA A 161 -24.77 11.78 7.59
N GLY A 162 -24.82 12.14 8.89
CA GLY A 162 -25.74 11.57 9.86
C GLY A 162 -25.30 10.26 10.52
N TYR A 163 -24.03 9.86 10.34
CA TYR A 163 -23.46 8.69 11.02
C TYR A 163 -23.07 9.01 12.47
N GLY A 164 -22.94 7.95 13.27
CA GLY A 164 -22.49 8.03 14.67
C GLY A 164 -20.99 8.31 14.82
N SER A 165 -20.52 8.18 16.05
CA SER A 165 -19.10 8.34 16.36
C SER A 165 -18.28 7.14 15.89
N ILE A 166 -17.05 7.39 15.42
CA ILE A 166 -16.06 6.36 15.11
C ILE A 166 -15.74 5.58 16.40
N VAL A 167 -15.80 4.27 16.32
CA VAL A 167 -15.49 3.33 17.41
C VAL A 167 -14.22 2.54 17.17
N THR A 168 -13.46 2.90 16.15
CA THR A 168 -12.18 2.26 15.80
C THR A 168 -11.22 2.32 16.98
N SER A 169 -10.71 1.16 17.40
CA SER A 169 -9.67 1.08 18.43
C SER A 169 -8.29 1.33 17.80
N VAL A 170 -7.48 2.21 18.40
CA VAL A 170 -6.13 2.54 17.91
C VAL A 170 -5.11 2.19 18.99
N LYS A 171 -4.19 1.27 18.70
CA LYS A 171 -3.21 0.75 19.65
C LYS A 171 -1.87 0.46 18.96
N PRO A 172 -0.75 0.37 19.71
CA PRO A 172 0.48 -0.20 19.17
C PRO A 172 0.31 -1.70 18.87
N ILE A 173 1.11 -2.21 17.93
CA ILE A 173 1.17 -3.65 17.66
C ILE A 173 1.77 -4.36 18.86
N GLU A 174 1.03 -5.29 19.49
CA GLU A 174 1.53 -6.18 20.55
C GLU A 174 1.72 -7.61 20.03
N ASN A 175 0.81 -8.09 19.19
CA ASN A 175 0.84 -9.44 18.65
C ASN A 175 0.18 -9.50 17.28
N PHE A 176 0.60 -10.47 16.47
CA PHE A 176 -0.04 -10.87 15.23
C PHE A 176 0.17 -12.37 15.02
N TYR A 177 -0.89 -13.05 14.65
CA TYR A 177 -0.88 -14.48 14.36
C TYR A 177 -1.48 -14.68 12.97
N LYS A 178 -0.65 -15.12 12.03
CA LYS A 178 -1.11 -15.44 10.66
C LYS A 178 -2.26 -16.45 10.71
N ALA A 179 -3.33 -16.15 9.99
CA ALA A 179 -4.46 -17.06 9.86
C ALA A 179 -4.10 -18.31 9.04
N GLU A 180 -4.92 -19.31 9.15
CA GLU A 180 -4.75 -20.61 8.49
C GLU A 180 -4.64 -20.44 6.97
N LYS A 181 -3.90 -21.32 6.30
CA LYS A 181 -3.59 -21.23 4.87
C LYS A 181 -4.83 -21.09 3.97
N TYR A 182 -5.96 -21.66 4.38
CA TYR A 182 -7.19 -21.59 3.60
C TYR A 182 -7.88 -20.22 3.66
N HIS A 183 -7.49 -19.35 4.58
CA HIS A 183 -7.97 -17.97 4.65
C HIS A 183 -7.17 -17.00 3.78
N GLN A 184 -5.89 -17.28 3.51
CA GLN A 184 -5.03 -16.42 2.70
C GLN A 184 -5.52 -16.40 1.24
N ASP A 185 -5.57 -15.22 0.63
CA ASP A 185 -6.04 -14.97 -0.75
C ASP A 185 -7.44 -15.60 -1.00
N TYR A 186 -8.30 -15.59 0.03
CA TYR A 186 -9.57 -16.36 -0.05
C TYR A 186 -10.44 -15.91 -1.23
N ILE A 187 -10.63 -14.60 -1.45
CA ILE A 187 -11.46 -14.09 -2.54
C ILE A 187 -10.79 -14.33 -3.90
N ALA A 188 -9.47 -14.26 -4.00
CA ALA A 188 -8.76 -14.59 -5.24
C ALA A 188 -8.95 -16.06 -5.63
N LYS A 189 -8.97 -16.97 -4.65
CA LYS A 189 -9.21 -18.40 -4.84
C LYS A 189 -10.69 -18.74 -4.99
N ASN A 190 -11.59 -17.91 -4.47
CA ASN A 190 -13.03 -18.09 -4.47
C ASN A 190 -13.74 -16.82 -4.95
N PRO A 191 -13.76 -16.51 -6.25
CA PRO A 191 -14.28 -15.23 -6.78
C PRO A 191 -15.74 -14.93 -6.43
N ASN A 192 -16.55 -15.96 -6.14
CA ASN A 192 -17.93 -15.84 -5.69
C ASN A 192 -18.06 -15.98 -4.16
N GLY A 193 -16.96 -15.90 -3.42
CA GLY A 193 -16.94 -16.00 -1.98
C GLY A 193 -17.64 -14.81 -1.31
N TYR A 194 -18.00 -15.00 -0.03
CA TYR A 194 -18.62 -13.95 0.77
C TYR A 194 -17.70 -12.74 0.89
N CYS A 195 -18.12 -11.61 0.36
CA CYS A 195 -17.40 -10.33 0.40
C CYS A 195 -18.41 -9.17 0.27
N PRO A 196 -19.24 -8.93 1.30
CA PRO A 196 -20.19 -7.82 1.26
C PRO A 196 -19.46 -6.48 1.36
N ASP A 197 -19.99 -5.47 0.67
CA ASP A 197 -19.57 -4.09 0.86
C ASP A 197 -20.20 -3.55 2.15
N HIS A 198 -19.35 -3.16 3.09
CA HIS A 198 -19.74 -2.57 4.37
C HIS A 198 -19.41 -1.08 4.44
N SER A 199 -18.97 -0.47 3.34
CA SER A 199 -18.60 0.94 3.30
C SER A 199 -19.79 1.84 3.61
N THR A 200 -19.53 2.99 4.21
CA THR A 200 -20.53 4.04 4.43
C THR A 200 -20.90 4.79 3.14
N GLY A 201 -20.11 4.60 2.07
CA GLY A 201 -20.17 5.40 0.85
C GLY A 201 -19.55 6.80 1.00
N ILE A 202 -19.18 7.21 2.22
CA ILE A 202 -18.50 8.47 2.46
C ILE A 202 -17.04 8.35 2.02
N ARG A 203 -16.56 9.38 1.34
CA ARG A 203 -15.17 9.44 0.84
C ARG A 203 -14.50 10.69 1.39
N PHE A 204 -13.18 10.58 1.63
CA PHE A 204 -12.38 11.77 1.83
C PHE A 204 -12.47 12.64 0.56
N ASP A 205 -12.75 13.91 0.74
CA ASP A 205 -12.68 14.84 -0.39
C ASP A 205 -11.18 15.02 -0.74
N LYS A 206 -10.79 14.46 -1.88
CA LYS A 206 -9.41 14.62 -2.37
C LYS A 206 -9.03 16.11 -2.52
N ARG A 207 -10.01 17.02 -2.61
CA ARG A 207 -9.78 18.47 -2.63
C ARG A 207 -9.48 19.04 -1.24
N ASN A 208 -9.98 18.45 -0.16
CA ASN A 208 -9.72 18.89 1.21
C ASN A 208 -8.41 18.32 1.78
N THR A 209 -7.92 17.19 1.25
CA THR A 209 -6.55 16.73 1.51
C THR A 209 -5.52 17.59 0.77
N LEU A 210 -5.96 18.42 -0.20
CA LEU A 210 -5.13 19.35 -0.96
C LEU A 210 -4.46 20.45 -0.12
N GLU A 211 -5.05 20.87 0.98
CA GLU A 211 -4.50 21.98 1.80
C GLU A 211 -3.24 21.57 2.60
N ILE A 212 -2.89 20.28 2.65
CA ILE A 212 -1.77 19.79 3.46
C ILE A 212 -0.65 19.16 2.60
N LEU A 213 -0.84 19.05 1.28
CA LEU A 213 0.22 18.51 0.42
C LEU A 213 1.34 19.53 0.27
N ASP A 214 2.37 19.35 1.10
CA ASP A 214 3.60 20.12 1.03
C ASP A 214 4.38 19.73 -0.24
N ASN A 215 4.13 20.48 -1.32
CA ASN A 215 4.88 20.34 -2.57
C ASN A 215 6.31 20.90 -2.46
N SER A 216 6.68 21.56 -1.35
CA SER A 216 8.03 22.07 -1.16
C SER A 216 9.11 21.00 -1.28
N LYS A 217 8.77 19.77 -0.88
CA LYS A 217 9.67 18.61 -1.01
C LYS A 217 9.91 18.21 -2.46
N LEU A 218 8.99 18.51 -3.38
CA LEU A 218 9.18 18.25 -4.81
C LEU A 218 10.19 19.22 -5.45
N LEU A 219 10.49 20.34 -4.79
CA LEU A 219 11.44 21.35 -5.24
C LEU A 219 12.90 20.96 -4.94
N PHE A 220 13.12 19.90 -4.17
CA PHE A 220 14.45 19.45 -3.77
C PHE A 220 14.65 17.97 -4.13
N GLY A 221 15.71 17.71 -4.93
CA GLY A 221 16.07 16.37 -5.35
C GLY A 221 15.34 15.91 -6.61
N LYS A 222 15.43 14.60 -6.89
CA LYS A 222 14.83 13.98 -8.09
C LYS A 222 13.53 13.32 -7.74
N HIS A 223 12.48 13.63 -8.50
CA HIS A 223 11.15 13.03 -8.32
C HIS A 223 10.53 12.66 -9.67
N ILE A 224 9.77 11.58 -9.68
CA ILE A 224 8.85 11.24 -10.77
C ILE A 224 7.45 11.58 -10.29
N VAL A 225 6.84 12.62 -10.85
CA VAL A 225 5.48 13.02 -10.50
C VAL A 225 4.52 12.48 -11.56
N VAL A 226 3.57 11.65 -11.14
CA VAL A 226 2.51 11.12 -11.98
C VAL A 226 1.25 11.95 -11.75
N ILE A 227 0.80 12.65 -12.78
CA ILE A 227 -0.41 13.46 -12.71
C ILE A 227 -1.59 12.60 -13.14
N GLU A 228 -2.55 12.43 -12.23
CA GLU A 228 -3.77 11.68 -12.43
C GLU A 228 -4.96 12.59 -12.76
N ALA A 229 -6.02 12.00 -13.33
CA ALA A 229 -7.28 12.68 -13.53
C ALA A 229 -8.03 12.87 -12.20
N GLU A 230 -8.85 13.93 -12.10
CA GLU A 230 -9.72 14.17 -10.95
C GLU A 230 -10.93 13.20 -10.88
N GLY A 231 -11.08 12.33 -11.85
CA GLY A 231 -12.14 11.32 -11.94
C GLY A 231 -11.62 9.98 -12.40
N TYR A 232 -12.52 9.06 -12.69
CA TYR A 232 -12.15 7.73 -13.19
C TYR A 232 -11.36 7.83 -14.49
N CYS A 233 -10.14 7.29 -14.48
CA CYS A 233 -9.22 7.31 -15.59
C CYS A 233 -8.71 5.88 -15.89
N PRO A 234 -9.26 5.19 -16.91
CA PRO A 234 -8.84 3.84 -17.25
C PRO A 234 -7.34 3.70 -17.54
N TYR A 235 -6.74 4.74 -18.12
CA TYR A 235 -5.30 4.77 -18.43
C TYR A 235 -4.45 4.92 -17.16
N CYS A 236 -4.94 5.68 -16.17
CA CYS A 236 -4.26 5.81 -14.88
C CYS A 236 -4.28 4.48 -14.12
N GLU A 237 -5.40 3.78 -14.10
CA GLU A 237 -5.53 2.45 -13.49
C GLU A 237 -4.62 1.42 -14.20
N LYS A 238 -4.59 1.44 -15.53
CA LYS A 238 -3.69 0.58 -16.30
C LYS A 238 -2.22 0.88 -16.00
N PHE A 239 -1.85 2.15 -15.92
CA PHE A 239 -0.49 2.58 -15.55
C PHE A 239 -0.10 2.07 -14.15
N LYS A 240 -0.98 2.21 -13.16
CA LYS A 240 -0.76 1.67 -11.81
C LYS A 240 -0.55 0.16 -11.84
N ALA A 241 -1.40 -0.57 -12.54
CA ALA A 241 -1.34 -2.03 -12.59
C ALA A 241 -0.09 -2.57 -13.31
N GLU A 242 0.34 -1.93 -14.38
CA GLU A 242 1.40 -2.44 -15.26
C GLU A 242 2.78 -1.85 -14.95
N VAL A 243 2.84 -0.58 -14.54
CA VAL A 243 4.10 0.15 -14.35
C VAL A 243 4.45 0.28 -12.87
N VAL A 244 3.52 0.78 -12.05
CA VAL A 244 3.82 1.08 -10.64
C VAL A 244 4.14 -0.18 -9.85
N LYS A 245 3.41 -1.27 -10.06
CA LYS A 245 3.70 -2.57 -9.40
C LYS A 245 5.08 -3.12 -9.70
N ASN A 246 5.68 -2.74 -10.82
CA ASN A 246 6.98 -3.21 -11.28
C ASN A 246 8.06 -2.11 -11.20
N TYR A 247 7.76 -0.99 -10.56
CA TYR A 247 8.71 0.08 -10.39
C TYR A 247 9.63 -0.17 -9.19
N PHE A 248 10.91 -0.40 -9.44
CA PHE A 248 11.96 -0.63 -8.43
C PHE A 248 13.07 0.45 -8.51
N GLY A 249 12.75 1.60 -9.09
CA GLY A 249 13.70 2.71 -9.24
C GLY A 249 14.02 3.42 -7.92
N ASN A 250 15.16 4.11 -7.88
CA ASN A 250 15.63 4.86 -6.71
C ASN A 250 15.03 6.27 -6.62
N ILE A 251 14.33 6.73 -7.65
CA ILE A 251 13.70 8.05 -7.69
C ILE A 251 12.29 7.91 -7.12
N PRO A 252 11.90 8.70 -6.10
CA PRO A 252 10.55 8.64 -5.55
C PRO A 252 9.48 8.86 -6.62
N LEU A 253 8.48 7.99 -6.64
CA LEU A 253 7.30 8.11 -7.50
C LEU A 253 6.19 8.77 -6.68
N VAL A 254 5.74 9.93 -7.10
CA VAL A 254 4.76 10.76 -6.38
C VAL A 254 3.54 10.97 -7.26
N PHE A 255 2.35 10.67 -6.74
CA PHE A 255 1.08 10.89 -7.43
C PHE A 255 0.48 12.24 -7.04
N ARG A 256 -0.04 12.97 -8.02
CA ARG A 256 -0.72 14.25 -7.83
C ARG A 256 -1.86 14.41 -8.81
N LEU A 257 -2.88 15.17 -8.41
CA LEU A 257 -3.84 15.75 -9.35
C LEU A 257 -3.25 17.04 -9.94
N ALA A 258 -3.69 17.44 -11.12
CA ALA A 258 -3.23 18.69 -11.73
C ALA A 258 -3.53 19.92 -10.84
N SER A 259 -4.68 19.90 -10.16
CA SER A 259 -5.10 20.91 -9.18
C SER A 259 -4.19 21.01 -7.95
N GLN A 260 -3.45 19.96 -7.62
CA GLN A 260 -2.52 19.90 -6.48
C GLN A 260 -1.15 20.49 -6.79
N LEU A 261 -0.86 20.82 -8.03
CA LEU A 261 0.44 21.32 -8.50
C LEU A 261 0.41 22.82 -8.81
N GLN A 262 -0.62 23.55 -8.39
CA GLN A 262 -0.80 24.98 -8.72
C GLN A 262 0.32 25.88 -8.17
N ASP A 263 1.00 25.45 -7.11
CA ASP A 263 2.12 26.18 -6.51
C ASP A 263 3.45 25.95 -7.25
N LEU A 264 3.47 25.06 -8.24
CA LEU A 264 4.64 24.76 -9.04
C LEU A 264 4.49 25.39 -10.43
N GLU A 265 5.48 26.17 -10.89
CA GLU A 265 5.54 26.65 -12.27
C GLU A 265 5.83 25.49 -13.24
N ILE A 266 4.79 24.75 -13.62
CA ILE A 266 4.90 23.66 -14.59
C ILE A 266 4.50 24.18 -15.97
N LYS A 267 5.49 24.32 -16.85
CA LYS A 267 5.30 24.76 -18.24
C LYS A 267 4.77 23.61 -19.12
N SER A 268 3.53 23.21 -18.90
CA SER A 268 2.86 22.28 -19.81
C SER A 268 1.48 22.84 -20.20
N PRO A 269 1.18 23.01 -21.48
CA PRO A 269 -0.05 23.67 -21.91
C PRO A 269 -1.30 22.79 -21.84
N THR A 270 -1.16 21.48 -21.72
CA THR A 270 -2.29 20.53 -21.66
C THR A 270 -1.92 19.29 -20.86
N TRP A 271 -2.84 18.84 -20.02
CA TRP A 271 -2.71 17.62 -19.23
C TRP A 271 -3.49 16.49 -19.90
N ALA A 272 -2.78 15.50 -20.43
CA ALA A 272 -3.37 14.19 -20.71
C ALA A 272 -3.01 13.28 -19.53
N THR A 273 -3.96 12.52 -19.02
CA THR A 273 -3.74 11.66 -17.84
C THR A 273 -3.59 10.19 -18.23
N PRO A 274 -2.64 9.46 -17.66
CA PRO A 274 -1.61 9.99 -16.76
C PRO A 274 -0.53 10.78 -17.49
N THR A 275 -0.08 11.90 -16.92
CA THR A 275 1.12 12.64 -17.35
C THR A 275 2.24 12.36 -16.37
N ILE A 276 3.43 12.09 -16.87
CA ILE A 276 4.61 11.80 -16.05
C ILE A 276 5.60 12.97 -16.18
N LEU A 277 5.94 13.59 -15.05
CA LEU A 277 6.94 14.63 -14.97
C LEU A 277 8.18 14.11 -14.25
N PHE A 278 9.33 14.45 -14.77
CA PHE A 278 10.61 14.29 -14.07
C PHE A 278 11.00 15.66 -13.51
N ILE A 279 11.13 15.75 -12.20
CA ILE A 279 11.60 16.94 -11.50
C ILE A 279 13.03 16.66 -11.07
N GLU A 280 13.93 17.58 -11.38
CA GLU A 280 15.35 17.54 -11.05
C GLU A 280 15.79 18.95 -10.66
N ASP A 281 16.66 19.09 -9.63
CA ASP A 281 17.29 20.36 -9.20
C ASP A 281 18.11 21.03 -10.32
#